data_cff51ab10eae69f7daf75737a8426ba9
#
_entry.id   cff51ab10eae69f7daf75737a8426ba9
#
_cell.length_a   1.000
_cell.length_b   1.000
_cell.length_c   1.000
_cell.angle_alpha   90.00
_cell.angle_beta   90.00
_cell.angle_gamma   90.00
#
_symmetry.space_group_name_H-M   'P 1'
#
loop_
_entity.id
_entity.type
_entity.pdbx_description
1 polymer ?
#
loop_
_entity_poly.entity_id
_entity_poly.type
_entity_poly.pdbx_seq_one_letter_code
_entity_poly.pdbx_strand_id
1 'polypeptide(L)'
;EIARQLGIVSAPAAVPGGEDAASSIKALTGVEIESLSFDELKNVVDEVNVFARVAPEHKLKIVQALQAKGHIVAMTGDGVNDAPALRKADIGVAMGIAGTDVSKEASDMVLLDDNFATIVAAVQEGRTIYDNIRKFVRFSVAGNIGKVLVMLIAPFLGKPLPLLPLQLLWLNLLTDGLLGLGMGVENPEPDIMKRKPTSPTEGVFSRGAGTQTIWVGVMIGALALSLGSWYYFTGRPEWQTMIFTSLAFMQVFQALASRSNKESLFKLGVMSNPLLAGMALLVVALQLAVLYFPVLSKFFEVLPLSGYDLMTAASMGLFVFAVMELEKKFKK
;
A
#
# COMPACT_ATOMS: atom_id res chain seq x y z
N GLU A 1 1.27 31.56 -26.28
CA GLU A 1 2.06 32.38 -25.34
C GLU A 1 1.97 31.81 -23.90
N ILE A 2 0.76 31.64 -23.34
CA ILE A 2 0.54 31.12 -21.96
C ILE A 2 1.24 29.79 -21.75
N ALA A 3 1.12 28.84 -22.66
CA ALA A 3 1.75 27.54 -22.55
C ALA A 3 3.29 27.61 -22.50
N ARG A 4 3.90 28.59 -23.17
CA ARG A 4 5.34 28.86 -23.07
C ARG A 4 5.72 29.47 -21.74
N GLN A 5 4.93 30.42 -21.22
CA GLN A 5 5.17 31.01 -19.90
C GLN A 5 5.06 29.99 -18.78
N LEU A 6 4.20 29.00 -18.92
CA LEU A 6 4.02 27.90 -17.97
C LEU A 6 5.04 26.75 -18.15
N GLY A 7 5.96 26.85 -19.14
CA GLY A 7 6.95 25.80 -19.40
C GLY A 7 6.36 24.48 -19.93
N ILE A 8 5.06 24.48 -20.32
CA ILE A 8 4.41 23.30 -20.96
C ILE A 8 5.03 23.06 -22.33
N VAL A 9 5.63 24.08 -22.89
CA VAL A 9 6.14 24.18 -24.24
C VAL A 9 7.54 24.76 -24.19
N SER A 10 8.55 24.01 -24.61
CA SER A 10 9.92 24.49 -24.72
C SER A 10 10.03 25.52 -25.88
N ALA A 11 10.77 26.61 -25.69
CA ALA A 11 11.11 27.50 -26.80
C ALA A 11 11.95 26.69 -27.82
N PRO A 12 11.75 26.90 -29.13
CA PRO A 12 12.63 26.32 -30.12
C PRO A 12 14.05 26.83 -29.85
N ALA A 13 15.00 25.86 -29.65
CA ALA A 13 16.40 26.22 -29.58
C ALA A 13 16.76 26.89 -30.91
N ALA A 14 17.21 28.13 -30.88
CA ALA A 14 17.75 28.83 -32.03
C ALA A 14 19.08 28.19 -32.38
N VAL A 15 19.07 27.22 -33.29
CA VAL A 15 20.27 26.68 -33.91
C VAL A 15 20.38 27.32 -35.27
N PRO A 16 21.45 28.10 -35.55
CA PRO A 16 21.68 28.64 -36.88
C PRO A 16 22.09 27.50 -37.80
N GLY A 17 21.22 27.12 -38.76
CA GLY A 17 21.62 26.35 -39.96
C GLY A 17 21.41 24.85 -39.96
N GLY A 18 20.37 24.33 -39.31
CA GLY A 18 20.00 22.92 -39.46
C GLY A 18 18.49 22.76 -39.64
N GLU A 19 18.10 21.98 -40.63
CA GLU A 19 16.70 21.65 -40.90
C GLU A 19 16.05 20.96 -39.68
N ASP A 20 14.91 21.46 -39.36
CA ASP A 20 13.99 21.19 -38.26
C ASP A 20 13.83 19.74 -37.81
N ALA A 21 14.47 19.41 -36.68
CA ALA A 21 13.91 18.49 -35.72
C ALA A 21 13.36 19.30 -34.53
N ALA A 22 12.54 20.33 -34.81
CA ALA A 22 11.69 20.94 -33.83
C ALA A 22 10.68 19.89 -33.39
N SER A 23 10.75 19.47 -32.12
CA SER A 23 9.60 18.86 -31.44
C SER A 23 8.45 19.86 -31.54
N SER A 24 7.69 19.77 -32.62
CA SER A 24 6.57 20.67 -32.90
C SER A 24 5.56 20.44 -31.82
N ILE A 25 5.42 21.48 -31.01
CA ILE A 25 4.31 21.59 -30.05
C ILE A 25 3.05 21.46 -30.88
N LYS A 26 2.42 20.32 -30.81
CA LYS A 26 1.10 20.15 -31.40
C LYS A 26 0.10 20.78 -30.44
N ALA A 27 -0.39 21.96 -30.76
CA ALA A 27 -1.59 22.53 -30.18
C ALA A 27 -2.73 22.19 -31.13
N LEU A 28 -3.86 21.72 -30.60
CA LEU A 28 -5.09 21.52 -31.34
C LEU A 28 -6.14 22.50 -30.88
N THR A 29 -6.84 23.11 -31.85
CA THR A 29 -8.01 23.96 -31.60
C THR A 29 -9.28 23.11 -31.59
N GLY A 30 -10.38 23.65 -31.02
CA GLY A 30 -11.68 23.00 -31.04
C GLY A 30 -12.15 22.67 -32.46
N VAL A 31 -11.89 23.50 -33.42
CA VAL A 31 -12.26 23.29 -34.86
C VAL A 31 -11.49 22.11 -35.44
N GLU A 32 -10.20 21.99 -35.14
CA GLU A 32 -9.40 20.84 -35.58
C GLU A 32 -9.85 19.54 -34.92
N ILE A 33 -10.17 19.56 -33.61
CA ILE A 33 -10.71 18.39 -32.91
C ILE A 33 -12.04 17.94 -33.48
N GLU A 34 -12.89 18.88 -33.89
CA GLU A 34 -14.20 18.57 -34.50
C GLU A 34 -14.03 17.91 -35.86
N SER A 35 -13.01 18.29 -36.63
CA SER A 35 -12.71 17.69 -37.94
C SER A 35 -12.10 16.29 -37.85
N LEU A 36 -11.52 15.92 -36.70
CA LEU A 36 -10.92 14.61 -36.49
C LEU A 36 -11.97 13.56 -36.09
N SER A 37 -11.91 12.39 -36.70
CA SER A 37 -12.57 11.21 -36.22
C SER A 37 -12.02 10.81 -34.83
N PHE A 38 -12.75 9.96 -34.10
CA PHE A 38 -12.29 9.50 -32.78
C PHE A 38 -10.95 8.74 -32.86
N ASP A 39 -10.77 7.91 -33.88
CA ASP A 39 -9.54 7.14 -34.07
C ASP A 39 -8.34 8.03 -34.43
N GLU A 40 -8.56 9.06 -35.25
CA GLU A 40 -7.50 10.04 -35.56
C GLU A 40 -7.10 10.83 -34.33
N LEU A 41 -8.06 11.31 -33.50
CA LEU A 41 -7.77 11.99 -32.25
C LEU A 41 -7.01 11.07 -31.29
N LYS A 42 -7.45 9.81 -31.15
CA LYS A 42 -6.76 8.81 -30.33
C LYS A 42 -5.30 8.63 -30.75
N ASN A 43 -4.98 8.67 -32.03
CA ASN A 43 -3.60 8.50 -32.50
C ASN A 43 -2.69 9.67 -32.11
N VAL A 44 -3.21 10.89 -32.09
CA VAL A 44 -2.42 12.11 -31.89
C VAL A 44 -2.47 12.69 -30.46
N VAL A 45 -3.42 12.25 -29.64
CA VAL A 45 -3.70 12.84 -28.32
C VAL A 45 -2.50 12.85 -27.36
N ASP A 46 -1.59 11.88 -27.45
CA ASP A 46 -0.38 11.81 -26.60
C ASP A 46 0.70 12.81 -27.02
N GLU A 47 0.65 13.28 -28.27
CA GLU A 47 1.62 14.22 -28.80
C GLU A 47 1.18 15.68 -28.61
N VAL A 48 -0.08 15.88 -28.14
CA VAL A 48 -0.69 17.19 -27.98
C VAL A 48 -0.75 17.55 -26.50
N ASN A 49 -0.04 18.62 -26.14
CA ASN A 49 -0.06 19.13 -24.77
C ASN A 49 -0.96 20.33 -24.57
N VAL A 50 -1.48 20.92 -25.66
CA VAL A 50 -2.31 22.14 -25.60
C VAL A 50 -3.55 21.97 -26.47
N PHE A 51 -4.71 22.09 -25.84
CA PHE A 51 -6.01 22.12 -26.50
C PHE A 51 -6.64 23.49 -26.26
N ALA A 52 -6.84 24.29 -27.33
CA ALA A 52 -7.27 25.67 -27.22
C ALA A 52 -8.69 25.86 -27.77
N ARG A 53 -9.48 26.73 -27.11
CA ARG A 53 -10.86 27.09 -27.53
C ARG A 53 -11.74 25.83 -27.75
N VAL A 54 -11.67 24.90 -26.81
CA VAL A 54 -12.42 23.64 -26.83
C VAL A 54 -13.83 23.81 -26.28
N ALA A 55 -14.82 23.19 -26.92
CA ALA A 55 -16.17 23.08 -26.40
C ALA A 55 -16.27 21.95 -25.38
N PRO A 56 -17.34 21.85 -24.57
CA PRO A 56 -17.53 20.78 -23.58
C PRO A 56 -17.42 19.36 -24.18
N GLU A 57 -17.98 19.15 -25.36
CA GLU A 57 -17.93 17.88 -26.09
C GLU A 57 -16.50 17.49 -26.47
N HIS A 58 -15.66 18.48 -26.79
CA HIS A 58 -14.25 18.25 -27.11
C HIS A 58 -13.48 17.79 -25.88
N LYS A 59 -13.75 18.37 -24.68
CA LYS A 59 -13.15 17.92 -23.42
C LYS A 59 -13.47 16.46 -23.14
N LEU A 60 -14.74 16.08 -23.31
CA LEU A 60 -15.18 14.70 -23.17
C LEU A 60 -14.49 13.75 -24.16
N LYS A 61 -14.39 14.18 -25.44
CA LYS A 61 -13.75 13.41 -26.51
C LYS A 61 -12.25 13.20 -26.25
N ILE A 62 -11.55 14.21 -25.72
CA ILE A 62 -10.14 14.13 -25.31
C ILE A 62 -9.96 13.13 -24.17
N VAL A 63 -10.79 13.20 -23.09
CA VAL A 63 -10.75 12.26 -21.96
C VAL A 63 -10.94 10.82 -22.48
N GLN A 64 -11.94 10.60 -23.32
CA GLN A 64 -12.21 9.27 -23.87
C GLN A 64 -11.04 8.76 -24.74
N ALA A 65 -10.43 9.62 -25.54
CA ALA A 65 -9.29 9.24 -26.39
C ALA A 65 -8.07 8.83 -25.56
N LEU A 66 -7.77 9.57 -24.48
CA LEU A 66 -6.70 9.20 -23.52
C LEU A 66 -7.01 7.89 -22.82
N GLN A 67 -8.23 7.70 -22.32
CA GLN A 67 -8.65 6.45 -21.69
C GLN A 67 -8.58 5.25 -22.65
N ALA A 68 -8.94 5.45 -23.93
CA ALA A 68 -8.86 4.42 -24.96
C ALA A 68 -7.41 3.98 -25.28
N LYS A 69 -6.42 4.80 -24.92
CA LYS A 69 -4.99 4.46 -24.98
C LYS A 69 -4.47 3.78 -23.70
N GLY A 70 -5.32 3.63 -22.68
CA GLY A 70 -4.98 3.00 -21.41
C GLY A 70 -4.41 3.97 -20.36
N HIS A 71 -4.54 5.28 -20.57
CA HIS A 71 -4.19 6.26 -19.54
C HIS A 71 -5.25 6.33 -18.45
N ILE A 72 -4.82 6.57 -17.22
CA ILE A 72 -5.68 7.00 -16.11
C ILE A 72 -5.75 8.52 -16.15
N VAL A 73 -6.93 9.05 -16.37
CA VAL A 73 -7.16 10.48 -16.66
C VAL A 73 -7.77 11.16 -15.45
N ALA A 74 -7.09 12.18 -14.93
CA ALA A 74 -7.66 13.14 -14.02
C ALA A 74 -8.12 14.37 -14.82
N MET A 75 -9.37 14.80 -14.65
CA MET A 75 -9.95 15.97 -15.31
C MET A 75 -10.25 17.03 -14.26
N THR A 76 -9.77 18.26 -14.48
CA THR A 76 -10.12 19.39 -13.64
C THR A 76 -11.13 20.30 -14.33
N GLY A 77 -12.09 20.83 -13.58
CA GLY A 77 -13.09 21.77 -14.12
C GLY A 77 -13.77 22.58 -13.02
N ASP A 78 -14.28 23.74 -13.40
CA ASP A 78 -14.96 24.68 -12.52
C ASP A 78 -16.39 25.00 -12.95
N GLY A 79 -16.75 24.72 -14.21
CA GLY A 79 -18.03 25.09 -14.82
C GLY A 79 -19.01 23.93 -15.00
N VAL A 80 -20.26 24.28 -15.21
CA VAL A 80 -21.33 23.33 -15.59
C VAL A 80 -20.97 22.55 -16.86
N ASN A 81 -20.28 23.22 -17.78
CA ASN A 81 -19.84 22.66 -19.06
C ASN A 81 -18.77 21.56 -18.91
N ASP A 82 -18.12 21.47 -17.75
CA ASP A 82 -17.10 20.47 -17.48
C ASP A 82 -17.67 19.18 -16.90
N ALA A 83 -18.89 19.22 -16.38
CA ALA A 83 -19.52 18.09 -15.69
C ALA A 83 -19.51 16.76 -16.49
N PRO A 84 -19.78 16.72 -17.80
CA PRO A 84 -19.70 15.47 -18.56
C PRO A 84 -18.28 14.90 -18.63
N ALA A 85 -17.27 15.76 -18.77
CA ALA A 85 -15.86 15.33 -18.82
C ALA A 85 -15.34 14.94 -17.41
N LEU A 86 -15.77 15.67 -16.36
CA LEU A 86 -15.47 15.31 -14.95
C LEU A 86 -16.00 13.91 -14.60
N ARG A 87 -17.26 13.64 -14.91
CA ARG A 87 -17.86 12.30 -14.68
C ARG A 87 -17.24 11.18 -15.51
N LYS A 88 -16.70 11.52 -16.68
CA LYS A 88 -16.14 10.51 -17.58
C LYS A 88 -14.69 10.18 -17.24
N ALA A 89 -13.95 11.11 -16.66
CA ALA A 89 -12.58 10.89 -16.22
C ALA A 89 -12.50 9.77 -15.19
N ASP A 90 -11.33 9.20 -15.00
CA ASP A 90 -11.09 8.23 -13.92
C ASP A 90 -11.11 8.92 -12.56
N ILE A 91 -10.75 10.22 -12.52
CA ILE A 91 -10.88 11.09 -11.35
C ILE A 91 -11.32 12.47 -11.83
N GLY A 92 -12.56 12.86 -11.55
CA GLY A 92 -13.03 14.22 -11.71
C GLY A 92 -12.62 15.11 -10.53
N VAL A 93 -12.07 16.28 -10.79
CA VAL A 93 -11.60 17.23 -9.78
C VAL A 93 -12.25 18.59 -10.00
N ALA A 94 -13.12 19.01 -9.08
CA ALA A 94 -13.75 20.34 -9.14
C ALA A 94 -12.99 21.35 -8.27
N MET A 95 -13.06 22.62 -8.69
CA MET A 95 -12.60 23.75 -7.88
C MET A 95 -13.60 24.01 -6.75
N GLY A 96 -13.10 24.26 -5.54
CA GLY A 96 -13.93 24.45 -4.34
C GLY A 96 -14.46 25.86 -4.20
N ILE A 97 -13.65 26.86 -4.58
CA ILE A 97 -13.98 28.27 -4.50
C ILE A 97 -14.67 28.74 -5.80
N ALA A 98 -14.01 28.52 -6.94
CA ALA A 98 -14.51 28.93 -8.25
C ALA A 98 -15.53 27.97 -8.86
N GLY A 99 -15.55 26.71 -8.39
CA GLY A 99 -16.40 25.66 -8.96
C GLY A 99 -17.88 25.83 -8.66
N THR A 100 -18.71 25.56 -9.66
CA THR A 100 -20.17 25.50 -9.53
C THR A 100 -20.59 24.23 -8.75
N ASP A 101 -21.79 24.26 -8.15
CA ASP A 101 -22.35 23.07 -7.47
C ASP A 101 -22.45 21.87 -8.42
N VAL A 102 -22.78 22.12 -9.70
CA VAL A 102 -22.86 21.07 -10.71
C VAL A 102 -21.50 20.42 -10.98
N SER A 103 -20.42 21.22 -11.05
CA SER A 103 -19.05 20.67 -11.21
C SER A 103 -18.62 19.88 -9.98
N LYS A 104 -18.96 20.34 -8.77
CA LYS A 104 -18.66 19.66 -7.51
C LYS A 104 -19.41 18.32 -7.39
N GLU A 105 -20.70 18.29 -7.75
CA GLU A 105 -21.50 17.06 -7.77
C GLU A 105 -21.05 16.05 -8.85
N ALA A 106 -20.44 16.55 -9.93
CA ALA A 106 -19.95 15.71 -11.01
C ALA A 106 -18.53 15.15 -10.76
N SER A 107 -17.85 15.61 -9.72
CA SER A 107 -16.45 15.27 -9.42
C SER A 107 -16.30 14.27 -8.30
N ASP A 108 -15.18 13.54 -8.29
CA ASP A 108 -14.77 12.64 -7.23
C ASP A 108 -14.01 13.35 -6.11
N MET A 109 -13.40 14.49 -6.43
CA MET A 109 -12.60 15.31 -5.51
C MET A 109 -12.90 16.79 -5.69
N VAL A 110 -12.91 17.55 -4.58
CA VAL A 110 -13.06 18.99 -4.58
C VAL A 110 -11.82 19.65 -3.95
N LEU A 111 -11.18 20.55 -4.69
CA LEU A 111 -10.03 21.33 -4.21
C LEU A 111 -10.52 22.55 -3.42
N LEU A 112 -10.47 22.49 -2.10
CA LEU A 112 -10.98 23.56 -1.24
C LEU A 112 -10.21 24.88 -1.36
N ASP A 113 -8.98 24.85 -1.84
CA ASP A 113 -8.07 25.99 -2.00
C ASP A 113 -7.86 26.40 -3.46
N ASP A 114 -8.51 25.75 -4.41
CA ASP A 114 -8.35 25.92 -5.87
C ASP A 114 -6.89 25.85 -6.34
N ASN A 115 -6.04 25.14 -5.61
CA ASN A 115 -4.61 25.09 -5.87
C ASN A 115 -4.22 23.76 -6.56
N PHE A 116 -3.69 23.84 -7.77
CA PHE A 116 -3.20 22.68 -8.52
C PHE A 116 -2.09 21.89 -7.80
N ALA A 117 -1.29 22.55 -6.93
CA ALA A 117 -0.30 21.84 -6.12
C ALA A 117 -0.94 20.82 -5.18
N THR A 118 -2.18 21.05 -4.75
CA THR A 118 -2.95 20.13 -3.92
C THR A 118 -3.30 18.83 -4.67
N ILE A 119 -3.46 18.88 -6.00
CA ILE A 119 -3.61 17.66 -6.83
C ILE A 119 -2.35 16.78 -6.74
N VAL A 120 -1.17 17.39 -6.80
CA VAL A 120 0.10 16.67 -6.68
C VAL A 120 0.22 16.02 -5.30
N ALA A 121 -0.17 16.74 -4.24
CA ALA A 121 -0.23 16.20 -2.89
C ALA A 121 -1.23 15.03 -2.78
N ALA A 122 -2.41 15.16 -3.40
CA ALA A 122 -3.41 14.08 -3.45
C ALA A 122 -2.89 12.83 -4.20
N VAL A 123 -2.16 13.00 -5.29
CA VAL A 123 -1.50 11.89 -5.99
C VAL A 123 -0.45 11.22 -5.10
N GLN A 124 0.34 11.99 -4.37
CA GLN A 124 1.32 11.46 -3.42
C GLN A 124 0.63 10.65 -2.31
N GLU A 125 -0.44 11.19 -1.74
CA GLU A 125 -1.21 10.52 -0.69
C GLU A 125 -1.87 9.23 -1.21
N GLY A 126 -2.50 9.26 -2.38
CA GLY A 126 -3.07 8.07 -3.00
C GLY A 126 -2.05 6.97 -3.24
N ARG A 127 -0.84 7.32 -3.69
CA ARG A 127 0.27 6.36 -3.84
C ARG A 127 0.72 5.81 -2.49
N THR A 128 0.75 6.64 -1.46
CA THR A 128 1.11 6.26 -0.08
C THR A 128 0.10 5.27 0.48
N ILE A 129 -1.19 5.58 0.37
CA ILE A 129 -2.28 4.71 0.80
C ILE A 129 -2.18 3.35 0.09
N TYR A 130 -1.99 3.34 -1.23
CA TYR A 130 -1.86 2.10 -2.00
C TYR A 130 -0.65 1.28 -1.56
N ASP A 131 0.52 1.91 -1.34
CA ASP A 131 1.70 1.23 -0.82
C ASP A 131 1.45 0.64 0.58
N ASN A 132 0.75 1.36 1.45
CA ASN A 132 0.42 0.91 2.80
C ASN A 132 -0.56 -0.27 2.78
N ILE A 133 -1.59 -0.24 1.91
CA ILE A 133 -2.48 -1.39 1.68
C ILE A 133 -1.66 -2.60 1.21
N ARG A 134 -0.75 -2.42 0.27
CA ARG A 134 0.12 -3.52 -0.20
C ARG A 134 1.00 -4.10 0.91
N LYS A 135 1.56 -3.25 1.77
CA LYS A 135 2.37 -3.68 2.93
C LYS A 135 1.52 -4.50 3.91
N PHE A 136 0.32 -3.99 4.24
CA PHE A 136 -0.61 -4.67 5.14
C PHE A 136 -1.08 -6.03 4.59
N VAL A 137 -1.52 -6.09 3.33
CA VAL A 137 -1.97 -7.35 2.71
C VAL A 137 -0.86 -8.40 2.73
N ARG A 138 0.38 -8.02 2.38
CA ARG A 138 1.53 -8.94 2.43
C ARG A 138 1.85 -9.41 3.85
N PHE A 139 1.82 -8.51 4.82
CA PHE A 139 1.98 -8.82 6.25
C PHE A 139 0.94 -9.83 6.70
N SER A 140 -0.34 -9.55 6.48
CA SER A 140 -1.45 -10.40 6.90
C SER A 140 -1.41 -11.79 6.22
N VAL A 141 -1.20 -11.83 4.90
CA VAL A 141 -1.14 -13.11 4.16
C VAL A 141 0.06 -13.96 4.61
N ALA A 142 1.24 -13.37 4.83
CA ALA A 142 2.39 -14.11 5.34
C ALA A 142 2.12 -14.69 6.74
N GLY A 143 1.56 -13.88 7.65
CA GLY A 143 1.16 -14.35 8.98
C GLY A 143 0.12 -15.49 8.91
N ASN A 144 -0.84 -15.39 7.99
CA ASN A 144 -1.85 -16.44 7.80
C ASN A 144 -1.27 -17.72 7.21
N ILE A 145 -0.34 -17.65 6.26
CA ILE A 145 0.41 -18.82 5.76
C ILE A 145 1.08 -19.53 6.92
N GLY A 146 1.77 -18.79 7.80
CA GLY A 146 2.42 -19.37 8.99
C GLY A 146 1.44 -20.10 9.90
N LYS A 147 0.31 -19.48 10.25
CA LYS A 147 -0.75 -20.04 11.08
C LYS A 147 -1.36 -21.32 10.45
N VAL A 148 -1.66 -21.26 9.14
CA VAL A 148 -2.21 -22.41 8.39
C VAL A 148 -1.22 -23.56 8.37
N LEU A 149 0.07 -23.32 8.15
CA LEU A 149 1.09 -24.37 8.17
C LEU A 149 1.20 -25.02 9.54
N VAL A 150 1.17 -24.25 10.62
CA VAL A 150 1.20 -24.79 11.99
C VAL A 150 -0.02 -25.68 12.24
N MET A 151 -1.22 -25.21 11.90
CA MET A 151 -2.47 -25.96 12.09
C MET A 151 -2.55 -27.23 11.23
N LEU A 152 -2.02 -27.15 10.01
CA LEU A 152 -2.05 -28.27 9.07
C LEU A 152 -1.02 -29.34 9.43
N ILE A 153 0.22 -28.94 9.75
CA ILE A 153 1.35 -29.90 9.90
C ILE A 153 1.37 -30.54 11.28
N ALA A 154 0.98 -29.85 12.36
CA ALA A 154 1.07 -30.40 13.72
C ALA A 154 0.33 -31.74 13.90
N PRO A 155 -0.91 -31.94 13.39
CA PRO A 155 -1.58 -33.25 13.49
C PRO A 155 -0.86 -34.36 12.74
N PHE A 156 -0.22 -34.10 11.59
CA PHE A 156 0.58 -35.10 10.86
C PHE A 156 1.84 -35.53 11.63
N LEU A 157 2.29 -34.67 12.55
CA LEU A 157 3.38 -34.99 13.48
C LEU A 157 2.88 -35.73 14.76
N GLY A 158 1.63 -36.20 14.78
CA GLY A 158 1.02 -36.89 15.90
C GLY A 158 0.69 -35.99 17.10
N LYS A 159 0.57 -34.69 16.91
CA LYS A 159 0.25 -33.72 17.96
C LYS A 159 -1.24 -33.34 17.96
N PRO A 160 -1.80 -32.99 19.11
CA PRO A 160 -3.12 -32.32 19.15
C PRO A 160 -3.12 -31.00 18.38
N LEU A 161 -4.31 -30.39 18.18
CA LEU A 161 -4.42 -29.09 17.55
C LEU A 161 -3.56 -28.06 18.30
N PRO A 162 -2.66 -27.36 17.59
CA PRO A 162 -1.69 -26.48 18.24
C PRO A 162 -2.28 -25.14 18.70
N LEU A 163 -3.40 -24.72 18.10
CA LEU A 163 -4.10 -23.49 18.44
C LEU A 163 -5.60 -23.75 18.54
N LEU A 164 -6.23 -23.14 19.52
CA LEU A 164 -7.67 -23.15 19.67
C LEU A 164 -8.34 -22.10 18.79
N PRO A 165 -9.63 -22.25 18.43
CA PRO A 165 -10.34 -21.28 17.58
C PRO A 165 -10.28 -19.84 18.12
N LEU A 166 -10.40 -19.67 19.44
CA LEU A 166 -10.34 -18.38 20.11
C LEU A 166 -8.95 -17.74 20.01
N GLN A 167 -7.88 -18.54 20.10
CA GLN A 167 -6.50 -18.08 19.93
C GLN A 167 -6.23 -17.65 18.47
N LEU A 168 -6.79 -18.37 17.48
CA LEU A 168 -6.74 -17.97 16.08
C LEU A 168 -7.49 -16.68 15.81
N LEU A 169 -8.68 -16.53 16.42
CA LEU A 169 -9.45 -15.29 16.32
C LEU A 169 -8.67 -14.12 16.92
N TRP A 170 -8.02 -14.32 18.07
CA TRP A 170 -7.16 -13.32 18.70
C TRP A 170 -6.03 -12.87 17.80
N LEU A 171 -5.30 -13.81 17.19
CA LEU A 171 -4.20 -13.49 16.29
C LEU A 171 -4.68 -12.77 15.03
N ASN A 172 -5.82 -13.18 14.46
CA ASN A 172 -6.30 -12.62 13.19
C ASN A 172 -7.04 -11.30 13.35
N LEU A 173 -7.89 -11.19 14.37
CA LEU A 173 -8.73 -10.01 14.54
C LEU A 173 -8.01 -8.93 15.35
N LEU A 174 -7.44 -9.30 16.50
CA LEU A 174 -6.86 -8.33 17.40
C LEU A 174 -5.41 -8.00 17.03
N THR A 175 -4.55 -9.02 16.91
CA THR A 175 -3.12 -8.79 16.61
C THR A 175 -2.94 -8.21 15.21
N ASP A 176 -3.45 -8.87 14.16
CA ASP A 176 -3.34 -8.40 12.78
C ASP A 176 -4.11 -7.09 12.58
N GLY A 177 -5.28 -6.93 13.19
CA GLY A 177 -6.10 -5.72 13.09
C GLY A 177 -5.42 -4.49 13.66
N LEU A 178 -4.92 -4.56 14.90
CA LEU A 178 -4.24 -3.43 15.56
C LEU A 178 -2.95 -3.05 14.82
N LEU A 179 -2.12 -4.03 14.44
CA LEU A 179 -0.91 -3.79 13.67
C LEU A 179 -1.23 -3.21 12.29
N GLY A 180 -2.31 -3.69 11.65
CA GLY A 180 -2.81 -3.20 10.38
C GLY A 180 -3.23 -1.73 10.43
N LEU A 181 -3.93 -1.30 11.49
CA LEU A 181 -4.26 0.11 11.70
C LEU A 181 -2.99 0.97 11.75
N GLY A 182 -1.97 0.53 12.49
CA GLY A 182 -0.68 1.22 12.54
C GLY A 182 0.04 1.28 11.19
N MET A 183 -0.04 0.21 10.39
CA MET A 183 0.56 0.17 9.05
C MET A 183 -0.18 1.05 8.03
N GLY A 184 -1.48 1.28 8.22
CA GLY A 184 -2.31 2.09 7.32
C GLY A 184 -1.90 3.56 7.25
N VAL A 185 -1.26 4.08 8.29
CA VAL A 185 -0.80 5.48 8.38
C VAL A 185 0.73 5.62 8.24
N GLU A 186 1.40 4.67 7.61
CA GLU A 186 2.84 4.75 7.37
C GLU A 186 3.18 5.90 6.43
N ASN A 187 4.29 6.58 6.72
CA ASN A 187 4.77 7.70 5.93
C ASN A 187 5.14 7.29 4.50
N PRO A 188 5.05 8.21 3.52
CA PRO A 188 5.42 7.95 2.14
C PRO A 188 6.90 7.55 2.02
N GLU A 189 7.20 6.60 1.14
CA GLU A 189 8.57 6.27 0.77
C GLU A 189 9.22 7.48 0.07
N PRO A 190 10.53 7.77 0.29
CA PRO A 190 11.19 8.98 -0.25
C PRO A 190 11.15 9.11 -1.78
N ASP A 191 10.97 8.00 -2.49
CA ASP A 191 10.95 7.95 -3.95
C ASP A 191 9.55 7.83 -4.55
N ILE A 192 8.48 7.97 -3.74
CA ILE A 192 7.12 7.65 -4.15
C ILE A 192 6.66 8.44 -5.39
N MET A 193 7.04 9.71 -5.51
CA MET A 193 6.71 10.55 -6.66
C MET A 193 7.66 10.37 -7.85
N LYS A 194 8.83 9.74 -7.64
CA LYS A 194 9.81 9.45 -8.71
C LYS A 194 9.54 8.14 -9.43
N ARG A 195 8.71 7.28 -8.85
CA ARG A 195 8.32 5.99 -9.45
C ARG A 195 7.35 6.20 -10.60
N LYS A 196 7.46 5.34 -11.62
CA LYS A 196 6.43 5.26 -12.66
C LYS A 196 5.08 4.88 -12.03
N PRO A 197 3.96 5.33 -12.61
CA PRO A 197 2.63 4.89 -12.18
C PRO A 197 2.53 3.36 -12.16
N THR A 198 1.78 2.83 -11.20
CA THR A 198 1.48 1.40 -11.13
C THR A 198 0.41 1.08 -12.16
N SER A 199 0.61 0.04 -12.98
CA SER A 199 -0.41 -0.39 -13.92
C SER A 199 -1.67 -0.87 -13.18
N PRO A 200 -2.89 -0.55 -13.68
CA PRO A 200 -4.14 -1.07 -13.12
C PRO A 200 -4.21 -2.62 -13.12
N THR A 201 -3.47 -3.26 -14.01
CA THR A 201 -3.40 -4.73 -14.09
C THR A 201 -2.37 -5.34 -13.12
N GLU A 202 -1.59 -4.51 -12.43
CA GLU A 202 -0.55 -4.97 -11.52
C GLU A 202 -1.14 -5.38 -10.17
N GLY A 203 -1.06 -6.67 -9.85
CA GLY A 203 -1.57 -7.20 -8.58
C GLY A 203 -0.71 -6.80 -7.37
N VAL A 204 -1.28 -6.93 -6.16
CA VAL A 204 -0.63 -6.62 -4.87
C VAL A 204 0.68 -7.42 -4.67
N PHE A 205 0.75 -8.63 -5.22
CA PHE A 205 1.88 -9.55 -5.09
C PHE A 205 2.90 -9.50 -6.24
N SER A 206 2.78 -8.55 -7.15
CA SER A 206 3.72 -8.36 -8.25
C SER A 206 5.11 -7.91 -7.76
N ARG A 207 6.08 -7.88 -8.68
CA ARG A 207 7.47 -7.44 -8.44
C ARG A 207 8.19 -8.23 -7.32
N GLY A 208 7.97 -9.55 -7.26
CA GLY A 208 8.61 -10.42 -6.26
C GLY A 208 8.01 -10.36 -4.85
N ALA A 209 6.94 -9.57 -4.65
CA ALA A 209 6.28 -9.47 -3.36
C ALA A 209 5.58 -10.78 -2.95
N GLY A 210 5.04 -11.53 -3.92
CA GLY A 210 4.42 -12.84 -3.67
C GLY A 210 5.41 -13.85 -3.12
N THR A 211 6.58 -13.97 -3.74
CA THR A 211 7.65 -14.86 -3.26
C THR A 211 8.07 -14.48 -1.84
N GLN A 212 8.24 -13.19 -1.54
CA GLN A 212 8.57 -12.72 -0.20
C GLN A 212 7.48 -13.11 0.81
N THR A 213 6.22 -12.90 0.48
CA THR A 213 5.09 -13.24 1.34
C THR A 213 5.07 -14.74 1.69
N ILE A 214 5.33 -15.59 0.69
CA ILE A 214 5.33 -17.05 0.89
C ILE A 214 6.49 -17.48 1.79
N TRP A 215 7.74 -17.07 1.49
CA TRP A 215 8.87 -17.55 2.28
C TRP A 215 8.85 -17.01 3.73
N VAL A 216 8.39 -15.75 3.95
CA VAL A 216 8.20 -15.22 5.31
C VAL A 216 7.14 -16.02 6.06
N GLY A 217 6.02 -16.32 5.42
CA GLY A 217 4.97 -17.16 6.03
C GLY A 217 5.45 -18.55 6.36
N VAL A 218 6.19 -19.19 5.45
CA VAL A 218 6.80 -20.51 5.70
C VAL A 218 7.80 -20.45 6.85
N MET A 219 8.64 -19.42 6.92
CA MET A 219 9.59 -19.20 8.01
C MET A 219 8.87 -19.07 9.36
N ILE A 220 7.82 -18.24 9.44
CA ILE A 220 7.03 -18.06 10.67
C ILE A 220 6.41 -19.38 11.11
N GLY A 221 5.78 -20.11 10.18
CA GLY A 221 5.18 -21.39 10.47
C GLY A 221 6.19 -22.44 10.93
N ALA A 222 7.35 -22.52 10.27
CA ALA A 222 8.43 -23.43 10.62
C ALA A 222 9.02 -23.14 12.01
N LEU A 223 9.26 -21.87 12.33
CA LEU A 223 9.77 -21.47 13.64
C LEU A 223 8.77 -21.80 14.76
N ALA A 224 7.50 -21.43 14.59
CA ALA A 224 6.45 -21.72 15.56
C ALA A 224 6.28 -23.24 15.77
N LEU A 225 6.24 -24.00 14.67
CA LEU A 225 6.09 -25.45 14.72
C LEU A 225 7.31 -26.13 15.35
N SER A 226 8.52 -25.68 15.03
CA SER A 226 9.76 -26.22 15.61
C SER A 226 9.82 -25.98 17.11
N LEU A 227 9.52 -24.75 17.55
CA LEU A 227 9.50 -24.39 18.96
C LEU A 227 8.42 -25.19 19.73
N GLY A 228 7.19 -25.20 19.21
CA GLY A 228 6.10 -25.95 19.83
C GLY A 228 6.38 -27.47 19.85
N SER A 229 7.04 -27.98 18.80
CA SER A 229 7.42 -29.38 18.74
C SER A 229 8.46 -29.72 19.80
N TRP A 230 9.45 -28.88 19.99
CA TRP A 230 10.46 -29.10 21.03
C TRP A 230 9.84 -29.14 22.42
N TYR A 231 8.97 -28.18 22.74
CA TYR A 231 8.23 -28.18 24.02
C TYR A 231 7.36 -29.41 24.18
N TYR A 232 6.65 -29.83 23.14
CA TYR A 232 5.80 -31.04 23.18
C TYR A 232 6.59 -32.30 23.45
N PHE A 233 7.70 -32.53 22.71
CA PHE A 233 8.53 -33.74 22.88
C PHE A 233 9.35 -33.75 24.18
N THR A 234 9.57 -32.58 24.77
CA THR A 234 10.19 -32.47 26.10
C THR A 234 9.19 -32.63 27.25
N GLY A 235 7.92 -32.92 26.95
CA GLY A 235 6.86 -33.13 27.93
C GLY A 235 6.38 -31.85 28.63
N ARG A 236 6.63 -30.68 28.06
CA ARG A 236 6.19 -29.41 28.64
C ARG A 236 4.73 -29.11 28.28
N PRO A 237 3.86 -28.91 29.27
CA PRO A 237 2.43 -28.65 29.03
C PRO A 237 2.18 -27.31 28.32
N GLU A 238 3.11 -26.34 28.40
CA GLU A 238 2.96 -25.00 27.82
C GLU A 238 3.16 -24.95 26.31
N TRP A 239 3.36 -26.07 25.61
CA TRP A 239 3.71 -26.09 24.18
C TRP A 239 2.74 -25.33 23.26
N GLN A 240 1.42 -25.40 23.52
CA GLN A 240 0.40 -24.65 22.77
C GLN A 240 0.51 -23.15 23.05
N THR A 241 0.67 -22.78 24.32
CA THR A 241 0.88 -21.38 24.74
C THR A 241 2.13 -20.79 24.11
N MET A 242 3.21 -21.60 23.99
CA MET A 242 4.44 -21.19 23.32
C MET A 242 4.22 -20.91 21.82
N ILE A 243 3.47 -21.76 21.12
CA ILE A 243 3.11 -21.52 19.70
C ILE A 243 2.28 -20.23 19.59
N PHE A 244 1.24 -20.09 20.40
CA PHE A 244 0.37 -18.93 20.40
C PHE A 244 1.13 -17.63 20.64
N THR A 245 1.96 -17.59 21.69
CA THR A 245 2.72 -16.39 22.08
C THR A 245 3.84 -16.08 21.10
N SER A 246 4.55 -17.09 20.58
CA SER A 246 5.60 -16.86 19.59
C SER A 246 5.04 -16.35 18.27
N LEU A 247 3.87 -16.82 17.83
CA LEU A 247 3.19 -16.28 16.64
C LEU A 247 2.81 -14.80 16.84
N ALA A 248 2.24 -14.44 18.01
CA ALA A 248 1.92 -13.04 18.32
C ALA A 248 3.16 -12.15 18.29
N PHE A 249 4.27 -12.56 18.91
CA PHE A 249 5.51 -11.78 18.87
C PHE A 249 6.14 -11.73 17.49
N MET A 250 6.15 -12.84 16.74
CA MET A 250 6.64 -12.83 15.35
C MET A 250 5.84 -11.85 14.47
N GLN A 251 4.52 -11.74 14.67
CA GLN A 251 3.69 -10.77 13.94
C GLN A 251 4.04 -9.32 14.33
N VAL A 252 4.26 -9.02 15.60
CA VAL A 252 4.70 -7.68 16.02
C VAL A 252 6.02 -7.29 15.33
N PHE A 253 7.01 -8.15 15.39
CA PHE A 253 8.31 -7.91 14.77
C PHE A 253 8.26 -7.89 13.24
N GLN A 254 7.42 -8.74 12.64
CA GLN A 254 7.15 -8.73 11.21
C GLN A 254 6.51 -7.40 10.77
N ALA A 255 5.54 -6.87 11.50
CA ALA A 255 4.92 -5.59 11.21
C ALA A 255 5.95 -4.45 11.22
N LEU A 256 6.81 -4.42 12.24
CA LEU A 256 7.90 -3.44 12.33
C LEU A 256 8.90 -3.55 11.15
N ALA A 257 9.23 -4.76 10.72
CA ALA A 257 10.08 -4.99 9.54
C ALA A 257 9.38 -4.62 8.23
N SER A 258 8.05 -4.74 8.16
CA SER A 258 7.26 -4.48 6.94
C SER A 258 6.99 -2.99 6.66
N ARG A 259 7.44 -2.06 7.51
CA ARG A 259 7.26 -0.61 7.35
C ARG A 259 7.81 -0.07 6.04
N SER A 260 8.94 -0.56 5.61
CA SER A 260 9.51 -0.26 4.30
C SER A 260 10.06 -1.52 3.64
N ASN A 261 10.00 -1.55 2.32
CA ASN A 261 10.62 -2.63 1.53
C ASN A 261 12.09 -2.36 1.19
N LYS A 262 12.54 -1.12 1.37
CA LYS A 262 13.87 -0.65 0.94
C LYS A 262 14.73 -0.19 2.12
N GLU A 263 14.13 0.54 3.05
CA GLU A 263 14.84 1.17 4.14
C GLU A 263 14.75 0.34 5.42
N SER A 264 15.87 0.27 6.16
CA SER A 264 15.89 -0.40 7.45
C SER A 264 15.09 0.40 8.49
N LEU A 265 14.45 -0.31 9.43
CA LEU A 265 13.77 0.30 10.57
C LEU A 265 14.70 1.25 11.36
N PHE A 266 15.98 0.91 11.47
CA PHE A 266 16.96 1.75 12.18
C PHE A 266 17.21 3.09 11.48
N LYS A 267 17.08 3.14 10.16
CA LYS A 267 17.18 4.39 9.38
C LYS A 267 15.88 5.19 9.41
N LEU A 268 14.74 4.51 9.35
CA LEU A 268 13.42 5.16 9.44
C LEU A 268 13.16 5.75 10.83
N GLY A 269 13.67 5.08 11.88
CA GLY A 269 13.35 5.36 13.28
C GLY A 269 12.02 4.75 13.70
N VAL A 270 11.96 4.13 14.86
CA VAL A 270 10.75 3.48 15.38
C VAL A 270 9.62 4.49 15.57
N MET A 271 9.95 5.68 16.07
CA MET A 271 8.99 6.74 16.40
C MET A 271 8.53 7.56 15.19
N SER A 272 9.02 7.30 13.99
CA SER A 272 8.50 7.95 12.76
C SER A 272 7.06 7.55 12.43
N ASN A 273 6.57 6.42 12.98
CA ASN A 273 5.17 6.05 12.99
C ASN A 273 4.75 5.71 14.44
N PRO A 274 4.34 6.71 15.22
CA PRO A 274 4.00 6.51 16.64
C PRO A 274 2.75 5.64 16.82
N LEU A 275 1.82 5.65 15.84
CA LEU A 275 0.62 4.81 15.92
C LEU A 275 1.01 3.33 15.85
N LEU A 276 1.84 2.93 14.88
CA LEU A 276 2.29 1.53 14.80
C LEU A 276 3.10 1.12 16.03
N ALA A 277 3.98 2.00 16.54
CA ALA A 277 4.72 1.72 17.77
C ALA A 277 3.77 1.53 18.97
N GLY A 278 2.75 2.39 19.10
CA GLY A 278 1.72 2.26 20.12
C GLY A 278 0.89 0.98 19.99
N MET A 279 0.47 0.63 18.75
CA MET A 279 -0.27 -0.61 18.50
C MET A 279 0.59 -1.86 18.79
N ALA A 280 1.87 -1.84 18.43
CA ALA A 280 2.79 -2.93 18.75
C ALA A 280 2.92 -3.13 20.27
N LEU A 281 3.10 -2.04 21.04
CA LEU A 281 3.13 -2.09 22.49
C LEU A 281 1.81 -2.58 23.08
N LEU A 282 0.69 -2.12 22.54
CA LEU A 282 -0.65 -2.55 22.97
C LEU A 282 -0.84 -4.05 22.75
N VAL A 283 -0.46 -4.57 21.57
CA VAL A 283 -0.53 -6.01 21.27
C VAL A 283 0.32 -6.81 22.26
N VAL A 284 1.55 -6.37 22.55
CA VAL A 284 2.40 -7.04 23.55
C VAL A 284 1.76 -7.00 24.94
N ALA A 285 1.25 -5.85 25.37
CA ALA A 285 0.60 -5.70 26.67
C ALA A 285 -0.63 -6.59 26.79
N LEU A 286 -1.46 -6.64 25.74
CA LEU A 286 -2.65 -7.49 25.69
C LEU A 286 -2.27 -8.98 25.68
N GLN A 287 -1.22 -9.36 24.97
CA GLN A 287 -0.71 -10.76 24.97
C GLN A 287 -0.22 -11.15 26.37
N LEU A 288 0.50 -10.27 27.06
CA LEU A 288 0.91 -10.52 28.45
C LEU A 288 -0.30 -10.59 29.39
N ALA A 289 -1.33 -9.76 29.18
CA ALA A 289 -2.57 -9.84 29.94
C ALA A 289 -3.28 -11.19 29.77
N VAL A 290 -3.34 -11.71 28.53
CA VAL A 290 -3.89 -13.06 28.26
C VAL A 290 -3.12 -14.15 29.01
N LEU A 291 -1.81 -14.02 29.09
CA LEU A 291 -0.96 -15.04 29.76
C LEU A 291 -1.07 -15.00 31.30
N TYR A 292 -1.17 -13.83 31.88
CA TYR A 292 -1.01 -13.68 33.34
C TYR A 292 -2.26 -13.24 34.09
N PHE A 293 -3.31 -12.75 33.41
CA PHE A 293 -4.55 -12.39 34.07
C PHE A 293 -5.45 -13.63 34.20
N PRO A 294 -5.78 -14.12 35.40
CA PRO A 294 -6.42 -15.44 35.61
C PRO A 294 -7.71 -15.66 34.83
N VAL A 295 -8.53 -14.61 34.65
CA VAL A 295 -9.79 -14.70 33.90
C VAL A 295 -9.50 -14.91 32.40
N LEU A 296 -8.53 -14.17 31.86
CA LEU A 296 -8.16 -14.26 30.45
C LEU A 296 -7.41 -15.57 30.15
N SER A 297 -6.45 -15.95 30.99
CA SER A 297 -5.71 -17.19 30.77
C SER A 297 -6.60 -18.42 30.78
N LYS A 298 -7.61 -18.44 31.66
CA LYS A 298 -8.64 -19.49 31.68
C LYS A 298 -9.53 -19.44 30.44
N PHE A 299 -9.92 -18.24 29.99
CA PHE A 299 -10.78 -18.07 28.83
C PHE A 299 -10.09 -18.47 27.52
N PHE A 300 -8.82 -18.16 27.39
CA PHE A 300 -7.99 -18.53 26.23
C PHE A 300 -7.34 -19.92 26.35
N GLU A 301 -7.54 -20.61 27.46
CA GLU A 301 -6.95 -21.92 27.76
C GLU A 301 -5.41 -21.91 27.60
N VAL A 302 -4.77 -20.86 28.14
CA VAL A 302 -3.31 -20.71 28.10
C VAL A 302 -2.72 -20.95 29.48
N LEU A 303 -1.49 -21.44 29.51
CA LEU A 303 -0.69 -21.60 30.71
C LEU A 303 0.28 -20.41 30.88
N PRO A 304 0.52 -19.95 32.10
CA PRO A 304 1.51 -18.90 32.34
C PRO A 304 2.90 -19.36 31.93
N LEU A 305 3.60 -18.50 31.20
CA LEU A 305 4.96 -18.76 30.73
C LEU A 305 5.98 -18.21 31.73
N SER A 306 7.10 -18.91 31.89
CA SER A 306 8.24 -18.37 32.63
C SER A 306 8.90 -17.21 31.89
N GLY A 307 9.72 -16.42 32.59
CA GLY A 307 10.52 -15.37 31.96
C GLY A 307 11.43 -15.88 30.84
N TYR A 308 12.00 -17.09 31.03
CA TYR A 308 12.80 -17.75 30.01
C TYR A 308 11.97 -18.11 28.76
N ASP A 309 10.76 -18.66 28.94
CA ASP A 309 9.86 -19.00 27.83
C ASP A 309 9.40 -17.75 27.06
N LEU A 310 9.11 -16.67 27.77
CA LEU A 310 8.80 -15.38 27.12
C LEU A 310 9.97 -14.84 26.29
N MET A 311 11.20 -14.89 26.84
CA MET A 311 12.39 -14.46 26.08
C MET A 311 12.62 -15.36 24.86
N THR A 312 12.35 -16.66 24.98
CA THR A 312 12.43 -17.60 23.86
C THR A 312 11.40 -17.26 22.80
N ALA A 313 10.14 -17.01 23.17
CA ALA A 313 9.11 -16.60 22.23
C ALA A 313 9.44 -15.26 21.55
N ALA A 314 9.95 -14.27 22.31
CA ALA A 314 10.36 -12.98 21.77
C ALA A 314 11.57 -13.10 20.83
N SER A 315 12.51 -14.01 21.10
CA SER A 315 13.67 -14.26 20.24
C SER A 315 13.26 -14.78 18.85
N MET A 316 12.17 -15.55 18.75
CA MET A 316 11.62 -15.97 17.44
C MET A 316 11.14 -14.77 16.63
N GLY A 317 10.46 -13.81 17.28
CA GLY A 317 10.06 -12.56 16.65
C GLY A 317 11.26 -11.73 16.19
N LEU A 318 12.26 -11.58 17.05
CA LEU A 318 13.49 -10.88 16.73
C LEU A 318 14.26 -11.55 15.56
N PHE A 319 14.25 -12.86 15.49
CA PHE A 319 14.84 -13.60 14.38
C PHE A 319 14.12 -13.29 13.06
N VAL A 320 12.78 -13.33 13.03
CA VAL A 320 12.00 -12.95 11.84
C VAL A 320 12.34 -11.52 11.41
N PHE A 321 12.39 -10.58 12.35
CA PHE A 321 12.79 -9.20 12.11
C PHE A 321 14.18 -9.12 11.47
N ALA A 322 15.16 -9.76 12.09
CA ALA A 322 16.56 -9.72 11.63
C ALA A 322 16.71 -10.27 10.21
N VAL A 323 16.05 -11.38 9.89
CA VAL A 323 16.09 -11.99 8.56
C VAL A 323 15.44 -11.07 7.52
N MET A 324 14.28 -10.47 7.83
CA MET A 324 13.63 -9.51 6.93
C MET A 324 14.44 -8.23 6.72
N GLU A 325 15.09 -7.72 7.78
CA GLU A 325 15.98 -6.56 7.66
C GLU A 325 17.25 -6.87 6.85
N LEU A 326 17.80 -8.09 6.97
CA LEU A 326 18.93 -8.53 6.17
C LEU A 326 18.55 -8.65 4.69
N GLU A 327 17.37 -9.20 4.37
CA GLU A 327 16.88 -9.28 2.98
C GLU A 327 16.88 -7.92 2.29
N LYS A 328 16.49 -6.85 2.98
CA LYS A 328 16.49 -5.49 2.42
C LYS A 328 17.87 -5.02 1.96
N LYS A 329 18.96 -5.48 2.60
CA LYS A 329 20.34 -5.14 2.22
C LYS A 329 20.75 -5.82 0.89
N PHE A 330 20.19 -7.00 0.61
CA PHE A 330 20.50 -7.73 -0.63
C PHE A 330 19.61 -7.31 -1.82
N LYS A 331 18.52 -6.59 -1.57
CA LYS A 331 17.63 -6.05 -2.62
C LYS A 331 18.01 -4.65 -3.11
N LYS A 332 18.99 -4.03 -2.48
CA LYS A 332 19.59 -2.77 -2.94
C LYS A 332 20.62 -3.05 -4.03
#